data_cfe27eabc9a604c389add6fcb2b3a587
#
_entry.id   cfe27eabc9a604c389add6fcb2b3a587
#
_cell.length_a   1.000
_cell.length_b   1.000
_cell.length_c   1.000
_cell.angle_alpha   90.00
_cell.angle_beta   90.00
_cell.angle_gamma   90.00
#
_symmetry.space_group_name_H-M   'P 1'
#
loop_
_entity.id
_entity.type
_entity.pdbx_description
1 polymer ?
#
loop_
_entity_poly.entity_id
_entity_poly.type
_entity_poly.pdbx_seq_one_letter_code
_entity_poly.pdbx_strand_id
1 'polypeptide(L)'
;FIFPISTAAEKNYNKKPALMWFDATANFKRLSYPDSIDYYLDKIKKLGFTHTILDVRPICGEVLYKSQYAPQMTEWNGFHRPDFDFVGYFITKAHQLGLQIHASFNVFVGGHNFYDRGIIYTTHPEWASVVYTPDKGILPITELKNKYSAMINPILPDYQEYILNIFIEFISKYPAIDGIILDRARYDGIMADFSNYSRLKFEEYIGQKIENFPNDIYEWQKDSKGNFYPKEGKHFLKWIEWRAKNIYDFMSLAKEKVKSVNKNISFGVYTGAWYPSYYEVGVNFASKNYDPSKEYKWATSEYKNFGFRELLDLFTVGNYYSTISIEDYLKNHPMIKNETDFKFQQGTWYCVEGSCKNLKKILDGYPFYGGILA
;
A
#
# COMPACT_ATOMS: atom_id res chain seq x y z
N PHE A 1 -53.55 -4.78 2.77
CA PHE A 1 -52.58 -4.21 3.72
C PHE A 1 -51.39 -3.77 2.92
N ILE A 2 -51.21 -2.45 2.79
CA ILE A 2 -50.09 -1.82 2.11
C ILE A 2 -49.02 -1.58 3.19
N PHE A 3 -47.87 -2.26 3.09
CA PHE A 3 -46.72 -1.96 3.93
C PHE A 3 -46.02 -0.72 3.34
N PRO A 4 -45.66 0.27 4.16
CA PRO A 4 -44.92 1.40 3.66
C PRO A 4 -43.47 0.95 3.33
N ILE A 5 -43.05 1.29 2.12
CA ILE A 5 -41.68 1.16 1.66
C ILE A 5 -40.83 2.07 2.57
N SER A 6 -39.90 1.47 3.30
CA SER A 6 -38.92 2.19 4.11
C SER A 6 -38.15 3.18 3.22
N THR A 7 -38.36 4.45 3.48
CA THR A 7 -37.60 5.53 2.87
C THR A 7 -36.14 5.35 3.21
N ALA A 8 -35.29 5.36 2.17
CA ALA A 8 -33.84 5.37 2.31
C ALA A 8 -33.43 6.45 3.32
N ALA A 9 -32.65 6.04 4.32
CA ALA A 9 -32.11 6.96 5.31
C ALA A 9 -31.42 8.12 4.59
N GLU A 10 -31.85 9.35 4.87
CA GLU A 10 -31.20 10.57 4.38
C GLU A 10 -29.70 10.50 4.73
N LYS A 11 -28.86 10.43 3.71
CA LYS A 11 -27.41 10.52 3.86
C LYS A 11 -27.09 11.91 4.42
N ASN A 12 -26.75 11.97 5.69
CA ASN A 12 -26.37 13.19 6.37
C ASN A 12 -24.98 13.64 5.89
N TYR A 13 -24.95 14.39 4.78
CA TYR A 13 -23.73 14.85 4.08
C TYR A 13 -22.89 15.87 4.87
N ASN A 14 -23.28 16.23 6.09
CA ASN A 14 -22.61 17.26 6.89
C ASN A 14 -21.46 16.73 7.77
N LYS A 15 -21.26 15.43 7.91
CA LYS A 15 -20.15 14.87 8.69
C LYS A 15 -19.12 14.27 7.76
N LYS A 16 -17.88 14.79 7.79
CA LYS A 16 -16.75 14.20 7.04
C LYS A 16 -16.58 12.74 7.47
N PRO A 17 -16.40 11.79 6.53
CA PRO A 17 -16.13 10.41 6.86
C PRO A 17 -14.85 10.31 7.73
N ALA A 18 -14.90 9.47 8.75
CA ALA A 18 -13.76 9.14 9.61
C ALA A 18 -13.58 7.62 9.62
N LEU A 19 -12.35 7.15 9.40
CA LEU A 19 -11.99 5.75 9.27
C LEU A 19 -11.12 5.32 10.45
N MET A 20 -11.41 4.14 11.05
CA MET A 20 -10.54 3.49 12.04
C MET A 20 -9.93 2.23 11.43
N TRP A 21 -8.60 2.16 11.43
CA TRP A 21 -7.85 1.01 10.92
C TRP A 21 -7.45 0.06 12.05
N PHE A 22 -7.73 -1.23 11.87
CA PHE A 22 -7.29 -2.29 12.77
C PHE A 22 -6.22 -3.15 12.09
N ASP A 23 -4.96 -2.94 12.47
CA ASP A 23 -3.85 -3.79 12.06
C ASP A 23 -4.05 -5.23 12.56
N ALA A 24 -3.74 -6.20 11.70
CA ALA A 24 -3.98 -7.61 11.97
C ALA A 24 -3.17 -8.13 13.16
N THR A 25 -1.87 -7.82 13.18
CA THR A 25 -0.93 -8.39 14.15
C THR A 25 -0.98 -7.65 15.48
N ALA A 26 -1.05 -6.32 15.46
CA ALA A 26 -1.15 -5.49 16.67
C ALA A 26 -2.46 -5.74 17.45
N ASN A 27 -3.53 -6.10 16.74
CA ASN A 27 -4.84 -6.36 17.35
C ASN A 27 -5.20 -7.85 17.38
N PHE A 28 -4.27 -8.76 17.04
CA PHE A 28 -4.57 -10.19 16.91
C PHE A 28 -5.26 -10.77 18.12
N LYS A 29 -4.66 -10.63 19.31
CA LYS A 29 -5.25 -11.09 20.59
C LYS A 29 -6.48 -10.26 20.97
N ARG A 30 -6.42 -8.95 20.82
CA ARG A 30 -7.49 -8.01 21.20
C ARG A 30 -8.80 -8.31 20.48
N LEU A 31 -8.77 -8.62 19.20
CA LEU A 31 -9.94 -8.90 18.38
C LEU A 31 -10.24 -10.39 18.23
N SER A 32 -9.77 -11.24 19.13
CA SER A 32 -9.98 -12.69 19.07
C SER A 32 -11.26 -13.17 19.77
N TYR A 33 -12.04 -12.26 20.35
CA TYR A 33 -13.27 -12.58 21.08
C TYR A 33 -14.42 -11.66 20.67
N PRO A 34 -15.66 -12.19 20.51
CA PRO A 34 -16.82 -11.40 20.14
C PRO A 34 -17.05 -10.18 21.03
N ASP A 35 -17.01 -10.33 22.35
CA ASP A 35 -17.24 -9.22 23.28
C ASP A 35 -16.20 -8.10 23.11
N SER A 36 -14.97 -8.45 22.79
CA SER A 36 -13.92 -7.48 22.53
C SER A 36 -14.12 -6.73 21.23
N ILE A 37 -14.54 -7.44 20.17
CA ILE A 37 -14.91 -6.83 18.88
C ILE A 37 -16.05 -5.85 19.09
N ASP A 38 -17.11 -6.26 19.80
CA ASP A 38 -18.26 -5.45 20.13
C ASP A 38 -17.84 -4.18 20.86
N TYR A 39 -17.02 -4.30 21.89
CA TYR A 39 -16.51 -3.16 22.67
C TYR A 39 -15.79 -2.13 21.78
N TYR A 40 -14.87 -2.58 20.91
CA TYR A 40 -14.11 -1.64 20.07
C TYR A 40 -14.96 -1.02 18.97
N LEU A 41 -15.84 -1.77 18.33
CA LEU A 41 -16.73 -1.23 17.31
C LEU A 41 -17.76 -0.25 17.90
N ASP A 42 -18.35 -0.57 19.05
CA ASP A 42 -19.21 0.38 19.78
C ASP A 42 -18.47 1.66 20.17
N LYS A 43 -17.22 1.54 20.64
CA LYS A 43 -16.39 2.68 21.01
C LYS A 43 -16.10 3.59 19.82
N ILE A 44 -15.65 3.05 18.69
CA ILE A 44 -15.36 3.88 17.50
C ILE A 44 -16.64 4.51 16.94
N LYS A 45 -17.77 3.82 16.99
CA LYS A 45 -19.07 4.40 16.59
C LYS A 45 -19.44 5.58 17.49
N LYS A 46 -19.33 5.45 18.83
CA LYS A 46 -19.58 6.54 19.79
C LYS A 46 -18.66 7.73 19.59
N LEU A 47 -17.42 7.49 19.13
CA LEU A 47 -16.45 8.55 18.81
C LEU A 47 -16.74 9.23 17.45
N GLY A 48 -17.75 8.77 16.73
CA GLY A 48 -18.22 9.39 15.48
C GLY A 48 -17.54 8.87 14.22
N PHE A 49 -16.78 7.75 14.28
CA PHE A 49 -16.29 7.08 13.10
C PHE A 49 -17.45 6.55 12.25
N THR A 50 -17.24 6.56 10.95
CA THR A 50 -18.24 6.13 9.95
C THR A 50 -17.79 4.87 9.21
N HIS A 51 -16.49 4.59 9.23
CA HIS A 51 -15.89 3.45 8.52
C HIS A 51 -14.90 2.75 9.43
N THR A 52 -14.70 1.46 9.19
CA THR A 52 -13.62 0.68 9.78
C THR A 52 -12.88 -0.08 8.69
N ILE A 53 -11.57 -0.26 8.89
CA ILE A 53 -10.70 -1.04 8.01
C ILE A 53 -10.13 -2.17 8.85
N LEU A 54 -10.28 -3.40 8.38
CA LEU A 54 -9.76 -4.60 9.02
C LEU A 54 -8.68 -5.23 8.15
N ASP A 55 -7.45 -5.35 8.64
CA ASP A 55 -6.46 -6.16 7.97
C ASP A 55 -6.87 -7.63 8.02
N VAL A 56 -7.00 -8.24 6.86
CA VAL A 56 -7.35 -9.66 6.71
C VAL A 56 -6.21 -10.50 6.16
N ARG A 57 -5.17 -9.84 5.65
CA ARG A 57 -3.94 -10.47 5.17
C ARG A 57 -2.71 -9.68 5.63
N PRO A 58 -2.11 -10.06 6.78
CA PRO A 58 -0.90 -9.42 7.30
C PRO A 58 0.34 -9.71 6.45
N ILE A 59 1.46 -9.09 6.83
CA ILE A 59 2.73 -9.16 6.07
C ILE A 59 3.32 -10.57 5.91
N CYS A 60 2.93 -11.53 6.73
CA CYS A 60 3.37 -12.93 6.57
C CYS A 60 2.77 -13.62 5.33
N GLY A 61 1.79 -13.02 4.68
CA GLY A 61 1.09 -13.63 3.54
C GLY A 61 0.02 -14.66 3.93
N GLU A 62 -0.12 -14.95 5.22
CA GLU A 62 -1.23 -15.71 5.82
C GLU A 62 -2.50 -14.84 5.80
N VAL A 63 -3.68 -15.46 5.96
CA VAL A 63 -4.97 -14.75 6.03
C VAL A 63 -5.68 -15.01 7.35
N LEU A 64 -6.59 -14.12 7.77
CA LEU A 64 -7.30 -14.22 9.04
C LEU A 64 -8.62 -15.01 8.95
N TYR A 65 -8.84 -15.72 7.85
CA TYR A 65 -10.03 -16.53 7.58
C TYR A 65 -9.65 -17.88 6.95
N LYS A 66 -10.56 -18.85 6.92
CA LYS A 66 -10.33 -20.14 6.27
C LYS A 66 -10.33 -19.93 4.74
N SER A 67 -9.17 -20.10 4.11
CA SER A 67 -8.92 -19.93 2.68
C SER A 67 -8.53 -21.26 2.03
N GLN A 68 -8.81 -21.36 0.72
CA GLN A 68 -8.34 -22.47 -0.13
C GLN A 68 -6.96 -22.19 -0.74
N TYR A 69 -6.54 -20.91 -0.76
CA TYR A 69 -5.32 -20.46 -1.41
C TYR A 69 -4.20 -20.17 -0.40
N ALA A 70 -4.51 -19.54 0.72
CA ALA A 70 -3.52 -19.06 1.67
C ALA A 70 -3.63 -19.78 3.02
N PRO A 71 -2.51 -20.03 3.73
CA PRO A 71 -2.56 -20.55 5.10
C PRO A 71 -3.28 -19.56 6.02
N GLN A 72 -4.08 -20.10 6.95
CA GLN A 72 -4.77 -19.29 7.94
C GLN A 72 -3.84 -18.95 9.10
N MET A 73 -3.76 -17.67 9.48
CA MET A 73 -3.09 -17.24 10.69
C MET A 73 -3.96 -17.53 11.92
N THR A 74 -3.65 -18.61 12.62
CA THR A 74 -4.36 -19.03 13.86
C THR A 74 -3.59 -18.70 15.13
N GLU A 75 -2.32 -18.31 14.99
CA GLU A 75 -1.41 -18.00 16.09
C GLU A 75 -0.58 -16.76 15.77
N TRP A 76 -0.34 -15.91 16.77
CA TRP A 76 0.61 -14.80 16.71
C TRP A 76 1.23 -14.54 18.09
N ASN A 77 2.57 -14.52 18.16
CA ASN A 77 3.34 -14.27 19.40
C ASN A 77 2.92 -15.18 20.59
N GLY A 78 2.72 -16.48 20.32
CA GLY A 78 2.34 -17.46 21.32
C GLY A 78 0.87 -17.44 21.73
N PHE A 79 0.06 -16.55 21.13
CA PHE A 79 -1.38 -16.52 21.38
C PHE A 79 -2.13 -17.22 20.24
N HIS A 80 -2.92 -18.25 20.58
CA HIS A 80 -3.80 -18.97 19.66
C HIS A 80 -5.21 -18.35 19.67
N ARG A 81 -5.70 -17.97 18.48
CA ARG A 81 -7.05 -17.46 18.32
C ARG A 81 -8.07 -18.61 18.44
N PRO A 82 -9.17 -18.43 19.17
CA PRO A 82 -10.30 -19.37 19.13
C PRO A 82 -10.82 -19.60 17.71
N ASP A 83 -11.24 -20.82 17.39
CA ASP A 83 -11.81 -21.14 16.07
C ASP A 83 -13.24 -20.61 15.96
N PHE A 84 -13.40 -19.44 15.37
CA PHE A 84 -14.68 -18.88 14.96
C PHE A 84 -14.49 -17.98 13.72
N ASP A 85 -15.55 -17.72 13.00
CA ASP A 85 -15.49 -16.82 11.84
C ASP A 85 -15.37 -15.35 12.28
N PHE A 86 -14.14 -15.00 12.68
CA PHE A 86 -13.75 -13.68 13.12
C PHE A 86 -14.12 -12.58 12.12
N VAL A 87 -13.83 -12.80 10.83
CA VAL A 87 -14.06 -11.79 9.80
C VAL A 87 -15.57 -11.59 9.56
N GLY A 88 -16.32 -12.69 9.44
CA GLY A 88 -17.78 -12.63 9.27
C GLY A 88 -18.48 -11.97 10.45
N TYR A 89 -18.05 -12.27 11.67
CA TYR A 89 -18.56 -11.63 12.88
C TYR A 89 -18.27 -10.13 12.89
N PHE A 90 -17.04 -9.72 12.58
CA PHE A 90 -16.63 -8.32 12.54
C PHE A 90 -17.44 -7.52 11.50
N ILE A 91 -17.64 -8.07 10.30
CA ILE A 91 -18.47 -7.45 9.23
C ILE A 91 -19.90 -7.26 9.72
N THR A 92 -20.50 -8.32 10.28
CA THR A 92 -21.89 -8.29 10.76
C THR A 92 -22.07 -7.23 11.84
N LYS A 93 -21.18 -7.18 12.81
CA LYS A 93 -21.24 -6.21 13.91
C LYS A 93 -21.02 -4.78 13.44
N ALA A 94 -20.08 -4.55 12.54
CA ALA A 94 -19.86 -3.22 11.96
C ALA A 94 -21.13 -2.69 11.27
N HIS A 95 -21.79 -3.52 10.48
CA HIS A 95 -23.04 -3.13 9.81
C HIS A 95 -24.22 -2.91 10.78
N GLN A 96 -24.32 -3.71 11.83
CA GLN A 96 -25.35 -3.47 12.88
C GLN A 96 -25.21 -2.10 13.53
N LEU A 97 -23.99 -1.59 13.63
CA LEU A 97 -23.67 -0.26 14.13
C LEU A 97 -23.75 0.85 13.07
N GLY A 98 -24.05 0.50 11.82
CA GLY A 98 -24.08 1.44 10.69
C GLY A 98 -22.67 1.98 10.37
N LEU A 99 -21.64 1.14 10.52
CA LEU A 99 -20.28 1.41 10.04
C LEU A 99 -20.08 0.72 8.68
N GLN A 100 -19.46 1.40 7.73
CA GLN A 100 -18.91 0.74 6.55
C GLN A 100 -17.65 -0.02 6.93
N ILE A 101 -17.40 -1.17 6.30
CA ILE A 101 -16.23 -1.98 6.56
C ILE A 101 -15.48 -2.32 5.28
N HIS A 102 -14.16 -2.06 5.30
CA HIS A 102 -13.25 -2.40 4.21
C HIS A 102 -12.20 -3.41 4.69
N ALA A 103 -11.91 -4.42 3.87
CA ALA A 103 -10.84 -5.37 4.14
C ALA A 103 -9.51 -4.88 3.56
N SER A 104 -8.45 -4.87 4.36
CA SER A 104 -7.11 -4.53 3.92
C SER A 104 -6.28 -5.78 3.63
N PHE A 105 -5.53 -5.74 2.54
CA PHE A 105 -4.61 -6.80 2.11
C PHE A 105 -3.21 -6.22 1.91
N ASN A 106 -2.22 -6.76 2.61
CA ASN A 106 -0.82 -6.52 2.29
C ASN A 106 -0.45 -7.32 1.02
N VAL A 107 -0.34 -6.64 -0.13
CA VAL A 107 -0.34 -7.29 -1.46
C VAL A 107 0.99 -7.96 -1.77
N PHE A 108 2.06 -7.19 -2.00
CA PHE A 108 3.36 -7.71 -2.41
C PHE A 108 4.30 -7.96 -1.24
N VAL A 109 3.79 -8.62 -0.20
CA VAL A 109 4.58 -9.06 0.93
C VAL A 109 4.15 -10.46 1.36
N GLY A 110 5.09 -11.29 1.76
CA GLY A 110 4.84 -12.69 2.09
C GLY A 110 5.71 -13.22 3.21
N GLY A 111 6.37 -12.33 3.96
CA GLY A 111 7.22 -12.74 5.08
C GLY A 111 7.52 -11.65 6.08
N HIS A 112 7.82 -12.09 7.30
CA HIS A 112 8.31 -11.28 8.40
C HIS A 112 9.76 -11.69 8.73
N ASN A 113 10.75 -10.89 8.30
CA ASN A 113 12.17 -11.26 8.39
C ASN A 113 12.71 -11.44 9.82
N PHE A 114 12.10 -10.77 10.82
CA PHE A 114 12.56 -10.93 12.22
C PHE A 114 12.16 -12.27 12.83
N TYR A 115 11.13 -12.93 12.26
CA TYR A 115 10.61 -14.22 12.75
C TYR A 115 10.84 -15.36 11.77
N ASP A 116 11.44 -15.11 10.61
CA ASP A 116 11.56 -16.07 9.50
C ASP A 116 10.23 -16.77 9.20
N ARG A 117 9.14 -15.99 9.26
CA ARG A 117 7.76 -16.48 9.15
C ARG A 117 7.10 -15.95 7.89
N GLY A 118 6.28 -16.78 7.26
CA GLY A 118 5.44 -16.43 6.13
C GLY A 118 5.64 -17.32 4.92
N ILE A 119 4.83 -17.12 3.89
CA ILE A 119 4.76 -18.01 2.73
C ILE A 119 6.08 -18.08 1.96
N ILE A 120 6.87 -17.01 1.93
CA ILE A 120 8.20 -17.02 1.26
C ILE A 120 9.31 -17.68 2.10
N TYR A 121 9.02 -18.06 3.33
CA TYR A 121 9.92 -18.86 4.18
C TYR A 121 9.55 -20.35 4.18
N THR A 122 8.34 -20.70 3.71
CA THR A 122 7.79 -22.04 3.82
C THR A 122 7.43 -22.65 2.47
N THR A 123 6.41 -22.10 1.80
CA THR A 123 5.80 -22.72 0.62
C THR A 123 6.27 -22.12 -0.71
N HIS A 124 6.67 -20.85 -0.73
CA HIS A 124 6.98 -20.10 -1.97
C HIS A 124 8.23 -19.22 -1.85
N PRO A 125 9.41 -19.80 -1.53
CA PRO A 125 10.65 -19.01 -1.45
C PRO A 125 11.04 -18.34 -2.77
N GLU A 126 10.63 -18.90 -3.90
CA GLU A 126 10.87 -18.39 -5.25
C GLU A 126 10.17 -17.05 -5.54
N TRP A 127 9.17 -16.67 -4.74
CA TRP A 127 8.48 -15.39 -4.89
C TRP A 127 9.20 -14.24 -4.19
N ALA A 128 10.17 -14.55 -3.33
CA ALA A 128 10.92 -13.53 -2.59
C ALA A 128 11.59 -12.53 -3.54
N SER A 129 11.43 -11.25 -3.26
CA SER A 129 12.11 -10.18 -4.01
C SER A 129 13.62 -10.32 -3.90
N VAL A 130 14.34 -10.04 -4.98
CA VAL A 130 15.79 -9.96 -5.00
C VAL A 130 16.20 -8.50 -4.95
N VAL A 131 17.07 -8.17 -3.99
CA VAL A 131 17.46 -6.78 -3.71
C VAL A 131 18.91 -6.54 -4.06
N TYR A 132 19.22 -5.32 -4.51
CA TYR A 132 20.57 -4.84 -4.74
C TYR A 132 20.98 -3.87 -3.62
N THR A 133 21.87 -4.32 -2.73
CA THR A 133 22.32 -3.58 -1.56
C THR A 133 23.74 -3.04 -1.73
N PRO A 134 24.10 -1.94 -1.04
CA PRO A 134 25.43 -1.33 -1.20
C PRO A 134 26.57 -2.13 -0.59
N ASP A 135 26.30 -2.98 0.38
CA ASP A 135 27.30 -3.72 1.16
C ASP A 135 27.37 -5.21 0.81
N LYS A 136 26.26 -5.80 0.33
CA LYS A 136 26.19 -7.24 0.06
C LYS A 136 25.92 -7.58 -1.41
N GLY A 137 25.73 -6.56 -2.27
CA GLY A 137 25.38 -6.77 -3.68
C GLY A 137 23.94 -7.30 -3.85
N ILE A 138 23.73 -8.22 -4.79
CA ILE A 138 22.43 -8.79 -5.12
C ILE A 138 22.17 -10.05 -4.29
N LEU A 139 21.05 -10.06 -3.53
CA LEU A 139 20.66 -11.17 -2.65
C LEU A 139 19.14 -11.23 -2.43
N PRO A 140 18.60 -12.38 -1.98
CA PRO A 140 17.18 -12.45 -1.60
C PRO A 140 16.85 -11.53 -0.42
N ILE A 141 15.67 -10.91 -0.44
CA ILE A 141 15.22 -9.99 0.63
C ILE A 141 15.12 -10.68 2.00
N THR A 142 14.95 -11.98 2.03
CA THR A 142 14.90 -12.80 3.26
C THR A 142 16.21 -12.79 4.06
N GLU A 143 17.32 -12.37 3.44
CA GLU A 143 18.61 -12.19 4.11
C GLU A 143 18.78 -10.83 4.80
N LEU A 144 17.85 -9.89 4.58
CA LEU A 144 17.86 -8.56 5.20
C LEU A 144 17.20 -8.56 6.57
N LYS A 145 17.89 -9.03 7.60
CA LYS A 145 17.36 -9.11 8.98
C LYS A 145 17.19 -7.75 9.68
N ASN A 146 17.59 -6.65 9.04
CA ASN A 146 17.32 -5.29 9.50
C ASN A 146 15.98 -4.71 8.99
N LYS A 147 15.28 -5.41 8.12
CA LYS A 147 13.94 -5.07 7.63
C LYS A 147 12.92 -6.08 8.14
N TYR A 148 11.80 -5.62 8.67
CA TYR A 148 10.78 -6.52 9.21
C TYR A 148 9.95 -7.22 8.12
N SER A 149 9.65 -6.54 7.01
CA SER A 149 8.83 -7.11 5.93
C SER A 149 9.69 -7.68 4.81
N ALA A 150 9.40 -8.91 4.41
CA ALA A 150 9.98 -9.54 3.24
C ALA A 150 8.99 -9.44 2.07
N MET A 151 9.31 -8.54 1.12
CA MET A 151 8.48 -8.26 -0.03
C MET A 151 8.61 -9.35 -1.09
N ILE A 152 7.60 -9.44 -1.94
CA ILE A 152 7.50 -10.33 -3.09
C ILE A 152 7.78 -9.52 -4.34
N ASN A 153 8.36 -10.15 -5.37
CA ASN A 153 8.54 -9.51 -6.66
C ASN A 153 7.17 -9.27 -7.34
N PRO A 154 6.75 -8.01 -7.56
CA PRO A 154 5.41 -7.68 -8.07
C PRO A 154 5.09 -8.18 -9.48
N ILE A 155 6.10 -8.53 -10.29
CA ILE A 155 5.89 -8.87 -11.69
C ILE A 155 5.80 -10.38 -11.96
N LEU A 156 5.84 -11.21 -10.93
CA LEU A 156 5.71 -12.67 -11.07
C LEU A 156 4.27 -13.03 -11.39
N PRO A 157 3.99 -13.65 -12.57
CA PRO A 157 2.62 -13.98 -12.98
C PRO A 157 1.92 -14.92 -12.00
N ASP A 158 2.63 -15.97 -11.53
CA ASP A 158 2.07 -16.97 -10.62
C ASP A 158 1.65 -16.33 -9.28
N TYR A 159 2.45 -15.38 -8.79
CA TYR A 159 2.07 -14.65 -7.59
C TYR A 159 0.90 -13.68 -7.83
N GLN A 160 0.87 -12.99 -8.98
CA GLN A 160 -0.27 -12.12 -9.30
C GLN A 160 -1.57 -12.92 -9.39
N GLU A 161 -1.55 -14.10 -10.02
CA GLU A 161 -2.70 -15.00 -10.05
C GLU A 161 -3.13 -15.43 -8.65
N TYR A 162 -2.16 -15.85 -7.82
CA TYR A 162 -2.40 -16.25 -6.43
C TYR A 162 -3.10 -15.15 -5.62
N ILE A 163 -2.60 -13.94 -5.62
CA ILE A 163 -3.18 -12.84 -4.83
C ILE A 163 -4.54 -12.39 -5.37
N LEU A 164 -4.76 -12.42 -6.69
CA LEU A 164 -6.05 -12.14 -7.30
C LEU A 164 -7.10 -13.20 -6.92
N ASN A 165 -6.74 -14.46 -6.87
CA ASN A 165 -7.61 -15.55 -6.41
C ASN A 165 -7.99 -15.36 -4.94
N ILE A 166 -7.09 -14.88 -4.09
CA ILE A 166 -7.39 -14.53 -2.69
C ILE A 166 -8.43 -13.39 -2.61
N PHE A 167 -8.33 -12.35 -3.46
CA PHE A 167 -9.34 -11.28 -3.49
C PHE A 167 -10.71 -11.80 -3.91
N ILE A 168 -10.76 -12.61 -4.98
CA ILE A 168 -12.00 -13.20 -5.49
C ILE A 168 -12.64 -14.12 -4.43
N GLU A 169 -11.85 -15.00 -3.82
CA GLU A 169 -12.29 -15.87 -2.74
C GLU A 169 -12.88 -15.08 -1.57
N PHE A 170 -12.14 -14.07 -1.10
CA PHE A 170 -12.57 -13.25 0.03
C PHE A 170 -13.92 -12.55 -0.23
N ILE A 171 -14.05 -11.89 -1.38
CA ILE A 171 -15.27 -11.18 -1.76
C ILE A 171 -16.45 -12.15 -1.91
N SER A 172 -16.19 -13.32 -2.48
CA SER A 172 -17.23 -14.38 -2.65
C SER A 172 -17.66 -14.94 -1.30
N LYS A 173 -16.73 -15.10 -0.36
CA LYS A 173 -17.01 -15.62 0.98
C LYS A 173 -17.70 -14.59 1.88
N TYR A 174 -17.35 -13.32 1.73
CA TYR A 174 -17.89 -12.20 2.52
C TYR A 174 -18.55 -11.15 1.61
N PRO A 175 -19.68 -11.48 0.95
CA PRO A 175 -20.30 -10.59 -0.04
C PRO A 175 -20.85 -9.29 0.54
N ALA A 176 -20.97 -9.22 1.87
CA ALA A 176 -21.40 -8.02 2.60
C ALA A 176 -20.29 -6.99 2.81
N ILE A 177 -19.03 -7.30 2.46
CA ILE A 177 -17.94 -6.33 2.59
C ILE A 177 -18.16 -5.10 1.69
N ASP A 178 -17.95 -3.89 2.20
CA ASP A 178 -18.18 -2.65 1.44
C ASP A 178 -17.01 -2.31 0.50
N GLY A 179 -15.81 -2.83 0.78
CA GLY A 179 -14.66 -2.58 -0.08
C GLY A 179 -13.43 -3.39 0.30
N ILE A 180 -12.44 -3.34 -0.59
CA ILE A 180 -11.09 -3.82 -0.31
C ILE A 180 -10.08 -2.68 -0.47
N ILE A 181 -9.02 -2.70 0.32
CA ILE A 181 -7.91 -1.76 0.29
C ILE A 181 -6.63 -2.55 0.09
N LEU A 182 -5.87 -2.18 -0.93
CA LEU A 182 -4.58 -2.77 -1.24
C LEU A 182 -3.48 -1.97 -0.50
N ASP A 183 -2.92 -2.56 0.55
CA ASP A 183 -1.70 -2.07 1.19
C ASP A 183 -0.48 -2.76 0.59
N ARG A 184 0.67 -2.10 0.59
CA ARG A 184 1.94 -2.60 0.04
C ARG A 184 1.82 -3.14 -1.40
N ALA A 185 0.93 -2.56 -2.21
CA ALA A 185 0.88 -2.79 -3.65
C ALA A 185 2.05 -2.05 -4.33
N ARG A 186 3.28 -2.46 -4.02
CA ARG A 186 4.52 -1.74 -4.37
C ARG A 186 5.75 -2.64 -4.25
N TYR A 187 6.88 -2.20 -4.78
CA TYR A 187 8.20 -2.77 -4.50
C TYR A 187 8.69 -2.43 -3.08
N ASP A 188 9.74 -3.11 -2.61
CA ASP A 188 10.32 -2.84 -1.28
C ASP A 188 10.98 -1.45 -1.18
N GLY A 189 11.63 -1.02 -2.23
CA GLY A 189 12.35 0.25 -2.30
C GLY A 189 13.07 0.38 -3.63
N ILE A 190 13.99 1.33 -3.73
CA ILE A 190 14.83 1.50 -4.92
C ILE A 190 15.68 0.26 -5.20
N MET A 191 16.02 -0.49 -4.14
CA MET A 191 16.82 -1.70 -4.20
C MET A 191 16.11 -2.91 -4.79
N ALA A 192 14.81 -2.88 -5.08
CA ALA A 192 14.03 -4.02 -5.60
C ALA A 192 13.35 -3.70 -6.95
N ASP A 193 13.13 -4.67 -7.83
CA ASP A 193 13.56 -6.05 -7.81
C ASP A 193 14.69 -6.25 -8.83
N PHE A 194 15.80 -6.85 -8.40
CA PHE A 194 17.00 -7.09 -9.21
C PHE A 194 17.22 -8.57 -9.54
N SER A 195 16.15 -9.36 -9.58
CA SER A 195 16.20 -10.74 -10.07
C SER A 195 16.54 -10.79 -11.57
N ASN A 196 17.03 -11.93 -12.01
CA ASN A 196 17.25 -12.16 -13.43
C ASN A 196 15.92 -12.10 -14.24
N TYR A 197 14.80 -12.51 -13.62
CA TYR A 197 13.48 -12.38 -14.25
C TYR A 197 13.12 -10.91 -14.48
N SER A 198 13.30 -10.05 -13.49
CA SER A 198 13.06 -8.60 -13.61
C SER A 198 13.99 -7.96 -14.65
N ARG A 199 15.26 -8.37 -14.69
CA ARG A 199 16.21 -7.93 -15.71
C ARG A 199 15.70 -8.24 -17.11
N LEU A 200 15.33 -9.50 -17.39
CA LEU A 200 14.87 -9.93 -18.71
C LEU A 200 13.59 -9.21 -19.13
N LYS A 201 12.63 -9.03 -18.21
CA LYS A 201 11.38 -8.29 -18.48
C LYS A 201 11.62 -6.81 -18.75
N PHE A 202 12.60 -6.23 -18.10
CA PHE A 202 12.98 -4.85 -18.37
C PHE A 202 13.72 -4.72 -19.72
N GLU A 203 14.61 -5.67 -20.08
CA GLU A 203 15.25 -5.73 -21.39
C GLU A 203 14.21 -5.85 -22.53
N GLU A 204 13.16 -6.66 -22.33
CA GLU A 204 12.01 -6.72 -23.25
C GLU A 204 11.32 -5.36 -23.39
N TYR A 205 11.10 -4.65 -22.26
CA TYR A 205 10.45 -3.36 -22.24
C TYR A 205 11.22 -2.26 -22.99
N ILE A 206 12.54 -2.22 -22.82
CA ILE A 206 13.39 -1.22 -23.51
C ILE A 206 13.87 -1.66 -24.89
N GLY A 207 13.59 -2.90 -25.31
CA GLY A 207 13.97 -3.44 -26.62
C GLY A 207 15.47 -3.68 -26.82
N GLN A 208 16.25 -3.75 -25.73
CA GLN A 208 17.69 -3.97 -25.78
C GLN A 208 18.23 -4.70 -24.54
N LYS A 209 19.37 -5.39 -24.70
CA LYS A 209 20.05 -6.04 -23.57
C LYS A 209 20.80 -5.01 -22.72
N ILE A 210 20.88 -5.29 -21.42
CA ILE A 210 21.69 -4.53 -20.48
C ILE A 210 23.07 -5.17 -20.39
N GLU A 211 24.10 -4.41 -20.72
CA GLU A 211 25.49 -4.91 -20.76
C GLU A 211 26.07 -5.05 -19.34
N ASN A 212 25.87 -4.05 -18.48
CA ASN A 212 26.43 -4.00 -17.14
C ASN A 212 25.30 -3.92 -16.09
N PHE A 213 24.60 -5.04 -15.86
CA PHE A 213 23.58 -5.11 -14.81
C PHE A 213 24.23 -5.42 -13.45
N PRO A 214 23.90 -4.71 -12.35
CA PRO A 214 22.86 -3.68 -12.22
C PRO A 214 23.32 -2.24 -12.50
N ASN A 215 24.60 -2.00 -12.79
CA ASN A 215 25.20 -0.66 -12.83
C ASN A 215 24.64 0.24 -13.93
N ASP A 216 24.18 -0.33 -15.05
CA ASP A 216 23.48 0.42 -16.09
C ASP A 216 22.10 0.96 -15.60
N ILE A 217 21.56 0.41 -14.50
CA ILE A 217 20.39 0.96 -13.81
C ILE A 217 20.84 2.01 -12.80
N TYR A 218 21.64 1.64 -11.80
CA TYR A 218 22.36 2.53 -10.92
C TYR A 218 23.50 1.81 -10.20
N GLU A 219 24.44 2.60 -9.66
CA GLU A 219 25.54 2.15 -8.83
C GLU A 219 25.44 2.78 -7.44
N TRP A 220 25.65 1.99 -6.39
CA TRP A 220 25.73 2.54 -5.04
C TRP A 220 27.01 3.35 -4.84
N GLN A 221 26.87 4.62 -4.43
CA GLN A 221 27.96 5.49 -4.04
C GLN A 221 27.75 6.04 -2.63
N LYS A 222 28.82 6.57 -2.03
CA LYS A 222 28.78 7.25 -0.74
C LYS A 222 28.89 8.76 -0.93
N ASP A 223 28.08 9.49 -0.18
CA ASP A 223 28.23 10.94 -0.04
C ASP A 223 29.41 11.29 0.90
N SER A 224 29.69 12.59 1.07
CA SER A 224 30.75 13.09 1.95
C SER A 224 30.54 12.76 3.44
N LYS A 225 29.31 12.33 3.84
CA LYS A 225 28.97 11.91 5.19
C LYS A 225 28.97 10.39 5.36
N GLY A 226 29.29 9.65 4.29
CA GLY A 226 29.32 8.19 4.28
C GLY A 226 27.96 7.51 4.04
N ASN A 227 26.89 8.25 3.73
CA ASN A 227 25.58 7.68 3.42
C ASN A 227 25.59 7.14 1.99
N PHE A 228 25.00 5.95 1.80
CA PHE A 228 24.82 5.40 0.46
C PHE A 228 23.68 6.06 -0.28
N TYR A 229 23.89 6.31 -1.57
CA TYR A 229 22.88 6.76 -2.51
C TYR A 229 23.04 6.08 -3.87
N PRO A 230 21.95 5.89 -4.66
CA PRO A 230 22.04 5.35 -6.00
C PRO A 230 22.51 6.44 -6.97
N LYS A 231 23.67 6.26 -7.58
CA LYS A 231 24.11 7.07 -8.72
C LYS A 231 23.47 6.51 -9.98
N GLU A 232 22.70 7.31 -10.65
CA GLU A 232 21.92 6.93 -11.83
C GLU A 232 22.81 6.39 -12.97
N GLY A 233 22.44 5.23 -13.52
CA GLY A 233 22.98 4.66 -14.74
C GLY A 233 22.17 5.09 -15.97
N LYS A 234 22.62 4.67 -17.16
CA LYS A 234 22.01 5.07 -18.45
C LYS A 234 20.54 4.68 -18.61
N HIS A 235 20.06 3.66 -17.86
CA HIS A 235 18.68 3.17 -17.92
C HIS A 235 17.83 3.51 -16.69
N PHE A 236 18.35 4.30 -15.75
CA PHE A 236 17.68 4.59 -14.48
C PHE A 236 16.24 5.11 -14.66
N LEU A 237 16.05 6.16 -15.46
CA LEU A 237 14.72 6.76 -15.65
C LEU A 237 13.72 5.78 -16.28
N LYS A 238 14.18 4.96 -17.22
CA LYS A 238 13.33 3.94 -17.83
C LYS A 238 13.01 2.79 -16.87
N TRP A 239 13.92 2.45 -15.95
CA TRP A 239 13.68 1.49 -14.88
C TRP A 239 12.60 1.98 -13.91
N ILE A 240 12.66 3.24 -13.50
CA ILE A 240 11.64 3.87 -12.66
C ILE A 240 10.28 3.89 -13.35
N GLU A 241 10.23 4.28 -14.62
CA GLU A 241 9.03 4.28 -15.45
C GLU A 241 8.42 2.86 -15.57
N TRP A 242 9.24 1.87 -15.90
CA TRP A 242 8.81 0.47 -16.05
C TRP A 242 8.25 -0.12 -14.75
N ARG A 243 8.87 0.18 -13.61
CA ARG A 243 8.35 -0.26 -12.30
C ARG A 243 6.97 0.33 -12.02
N ALA A 244 6.77 1.62 -12.30
CA ALA A 244 5.47 2.26 -12.15
C ALA A 244 4.42 1.65 -13.10
N LYS A 245 4.82 1.34 -14.35
CA LYS A 245 3.96 0.60 -15.29
C LYS A 245 3.50 -0.74 -14.73
N ASN A 246 4.41 -1.52 -14.18
CA ASN A 246 4.08 -2.86 -13.65
C ASN A 246 3.06 -2.78 -12.51
N ILE A 247 3.22 -1.80 -11.61
CA ILE A 247 2.23 -1.60 -10.52
C ILE A 247 0.90 -1.10 -11.09
N TYR A 248 0.91 -0.18 -12.05
CA TYR A 248 -0.30 0.28 -12.72
C TYR A 248 -1.06 -0.87 -13.39
N ASP A 249 -0.35 -1.73 -14.14
CA ASP A 249 -0.95 -2.86 -14.84
C ASP A 249 -1.61 -3.84 -13.84
N PHE A 250 -0.91 -4.17 -12.75
CA PHE A 250 -1.47 -4.99 -11.68
C PHE A 250 -2.71 -4.33 -11.03
N MET A 251 -2.66 -3.04 -10.70
CA MET A 251 -3.79 -2.32 -10.10
C MET A 251 -5.02 -2.31 -11.02
N SER A 252 -4.79 -2.15 -12.33
CA SER A 252 -5.85 -2.20 -13.34
C SER A 252 -6.50 -3.58 -13.40
N LEU A 253 -5.68 -4.63 -13.48
CA LEU A 253 -6.14 -6.03 -13.48
C LEU A 253 -6.87 -6.39 -12.19
N ALA A 254 -6.34 -5.99 -11.03
CA ALA A 254 -6.96 -6.24 -9.74
C ALA A 254 -8.34 -5.57 -9.64
N LYS A 255 -8.46 -4.30 -10.08
CA LYS A 255 -9.76 -3.63 -10.16
C LYS A 255 -10.76 -4.38 -11.04
N GLU A 256 -10.34 -4.79 -12.24
CA GLU A 256 -11.19 -5.55 -13.16
C GLU A 256 -11.70 -6.84 -12.50
N LYS A 257 -10.82 -7.64 -11.91
CA LYS A 257 -11.16 -8.91 -11.24
C LYS A 257 -12.10 -8.69 -10.06
N VAL A 258 -11.80 -7.71 -9.20
CA VAL A 258 -12.66 -7.37 -8.04
C VAL A 258 -14.06 -6.93 -8.49
N LYS A 259 -14.14 -6.03 -9.47
CA LYS A 259 -15.43 -5.53 -9.98
C LYS A 259 -16.20 -6.58 -10.76
N SER A 260 -15.55 -7.59 -11.32
CA SER A 260 -16.24 -8.71 -11.98
C SER A 260 -17.02 -9.59 -10.99
N VAL A 261 -16.54 -9.71 -9.74
CA VAL A 261 -17.24 -10.45 -8.67
C VAL A 261 -18.37 -9.59 -8.07
N ASN A 262 -18.08 -8.34 -7.75
CA ASN A 262 -19.06 -7.41 -7.20
C ASN A 262 -18.77 -5.97 -7.68
N LYS A 263 -19.58 -5.49 -8.62
CA LYS A 263 -19.43 -4.15 -9.22
C LYS A 263 -19.55 -3.00 -8.22
N ASN A 264 -20.24 -3.22 -7.10
CA ASN A 264 -20.55 -2.19 -6.10
C ASN A 264 -19.48 -2.10 -5.00
N ILE A 265 -18.58 -3.07 -4.90
CA ILE A 265 -17.51 -3.06 -3.89
C ILE A 265 -16.53 -1.91 -4.15
N SER A 266 -16.14 -1.17 -3.12
CA SER A 266 -15.13 -0.12 -3.24
C SER A 266 -13.74 -0.74 -3.45
N PHE A 267 -13.01 -0.29 -4.46
CA PHE A 267 -11.63 -0.67 -4.73
C PHE A 267 -10.71 0.47 -4.28
N GLY A 268 -9.89 0.21 -3.29
CA GLY A 268 -9.06 1.22 -2.64
C GLY A 268 -7.59 0.84 -2.54
N VAL A 269 -6.77 1.83 -2.15
CA VAL A 269 -5.35 1.65 -1.89
C VAL A 269 -4.94 2.44 -0.65
N TYR A 270 -3.89 1.96 0.02
CA TYR A 270 -3.13 2.72 1.00
C TYR A 270 -1.72 3.00 0.47
N THR A 271 -1.28 4.28 0.59
CA THR A 271 0.07 4.72 0.23
C THR A 271 0.63 5.65 1.31
N GLY A 272 1.94 5.93 1.25
CA GLY A 272 2.50 7.05 2.00
C GLY A 272 2.20 8.39 1.34
N ALA A 273 2.14 9.46 2.13
CA ALA A 273 1.83 10.81 1.64
C ALA A 273 3.03 11.54 1.00
N TRP A 274 4.23 10.94 0.97
CA TRP A 274 5.48 11.53 0.49
C TRP A 274 5.75 11.20 -0.99
N TYR A 275 4.94 11.73 -1.88
CA TYR A 275 5.01 11.48 -3.33
C TYR A 275 6.39 11.68 -3.96
N PRO A 276 7.21 12.71 -3.59
CA PRO A 276 8.49 12.96 -4.25
C PRO A 276 9.49 11.80 -4.21
N SER A 277 9.40 10.92 -3.21
CA SER A 277 10.25 9.73 -3.10
C SER A 277 9.49 8.41 -3.37
N TYR A 278 8.19 8.47 -3.72
CA TYR A 278 7.39 7.27 -3.90
C TYR A 278 7.75 6.48 -5.17
N TYR A 279 8.48 7.11 -6.10
CA TYR A 279 9.09 6.43 -7.24
C TYR A 279 10.07 5.32 -6.81
N GLU A 280 10.71 5.46 -5.64
CA GLU A 280 11.63 4.46 -5.09
C GLU A 280 10.95 3.13 -4.81
N VAL A 281 9.66 3.14 -4.54
CA VAL A 281 8.85 1.92 -4.36
C VAL A 281 8.08 1.53 -5.64
N GLY A 282 8.41 2.15 -6.78
CA GLY A 282 7.84 1.82 -8.08
C GLY A 282 6.35 2.18 -8.22
N VAL A 283 5.90 3.25 -7.59
CA VAL A 283 4.48 3.62 -7.56
C VAL A 283 4.27 5.05 -8.03
N ASN A 284 3.34 5.22 -8.98
CA ASN A 284 2.77 6.51 -9.34
C ASN A 284 1.27 6.53 -8.95
N PHE A 285 0.95 7.06 -7.78
CA PHE A 285 -0.43 7.17 -7.33
C PHE A 285 -1.14 8.47 -7.75
N ALA A 286 -0.47 9.32 -8.51
CA ALA A 286 -1.04 10.57 -9.01
C ALA A 286 -2.15 10.32 -10.04
N SER A 287 -2.94 11.37 -10.33
CA SER A 287 -3.80 11.40 -11.50
C SER A 287 -2.97 11.41 -12.81
N LYS A 288 -3.49 10.82 -13.88
CA LYS A 288 -2.88 10.91 -15.21
C LYS A 288 -2.85 12.34 -15.77
N ASN A 289 -3.66 13.24 -15.21
CA ASN A 289 -3.65 14.66 -15.57
C ASN A 289 -2.46 15.42 -14.96
N TYR A 290 -1.82 14.87 -13.93
CA TYR A 290 -0.61 15.42 -13.35
C TYR A 290 0.63 14.87 -14.04
N ASP A 291 1.50 15.75 -14.52
CA ASP A 291 2.75 15.39 -15.20
C ASP A 291 3.96 15.58 -14.27
N PRO A 292 4.44 14.53 -13.61
CA PRO A 292 5.56 14.64 -12.68
C PRO A 292 6.87 15.08 -13.34
N SER A 293 7.07 14.84 -14.64
CA SER A 293 8.30 15.21 -15.36
C SER A 293 8.56 16.73 -15.39
N LYS A 294 7.52 17.52 -15.14
CA LYS A 294 7.63 18.97 -15.04
C LYS A 294 8.23 19.47 -13.72
N GLU A 295 8.21 18.62 -12.69
CA GLU A 295 8.65 18.99 -11.34
C GLU A 295 9.81 18.10 -10.84
N TYR A 296 9.91 16.85 -11.32
CA TYR A 296 10.86 15.87 -10.82
C TYR A 296 11.75 15.30 -11.92
N LYS A 297 13.05 15.38 -11.73
CA LYS A 297 14.07 14.87 -12.67
C LYS A 297 14.06 13.34 -12.82
N TRP A 298 13.55 12.63 -11.83
CA TRP A 298 13.44 11.16 -11.86
C TRP A 298 12.27 10.66 -12.73
N ALA A 299 11.37 11.54 -13.19
CA ALA A 299 10.23 11.16 -14.01
C ALA A 299 10.50 11.42 -15.50
N THR A 300 10.18 10.44 -16.35
CA THR A 300 10.07 10.65 -17.80
C THR A 300 8.75 11.28 -18.17
N SER A 301 8.60 11.82 -19.39
CA SER A 301 7.31 12.31 -19.90
C SER A 301 6.21 11.26 -19.93
N GLU A 302 6.58 9.99 -20.08
CA GLU A 302 5.64 8.85 -20.11
C GLU A 302 5.20 8.38 -18.73
N TYR A 303 5.93 8.74 -17.66
CA TYR A 303 5.65 8.31 -16.28
C TYR A 303 4.21 8.63 -15.83
N LYS A 304 3.64 9.75 -16.28
CA LYS A 304 2.26 10.16 -15.99
C LYS A 304 1.21 9.14 -16.44
N ASN A 305 1.49 8.38 -17.52
CA ASN A 305 0.57 7.38 -18.07
C ASN A 305 0.30 6.22 -17.09
N PHE A 306 1.17 6.05 -16.11
CA PHE A 306 1.11 5.02 -15.09
C PHE A 306 0.59 5.54 -13.74
N GLY A 307 0.01 6.75 -13.73
CA GLY A 307 -0.76 7.25 -12.61
C GLY A 307 -2.06 6.45 -12.46
N PHE A 308 -2.39 6.01 -11.23
CA PHE A 308 -3.53 5.12 -11.04
C PHE A 308 -4.67 5.70 -10.19
N ARG A 309 -4.66 7.02 -9.90
CA ARG A 309 -5.74 7.61 -9.08
C ARG A 309 -7.15 7.32 -9.62
N GLU A 310 -7.34 7.33 -10.93
CA GLU A 310 -8.61 7.09 -11.61
C GLU A 310 -9.11 5.64 -11.49
N LEU A 311 -8.26 4.73 -11.10
CA LEU A 311 -8.66 3.35 -10.82
C LEU A 311 -9.40 3.19 -9.49
N LEU A 312 -9.30 4.17 -8.58
CA LEU A 312 -9.67 4.01 -7.18
C LEU A 312 -11.02 4.64 -6.84
N ASP A 313 -11.85 3.91 -6.09
CA ASP A 313 -13.04 4.42 -5.44
C ASP A 313 -12.71 5.02 -4.07
N LEU A 314 -11.70 4.46 -3.37
CA LEU A 314 -11.23 4.89 -2.06
C LEU A 314 -9.70 5.05 -2.07
N PHE A 315 -9.22 6.21 -1.64
CA PHE A 315 -7.78 6.46 -1.55
C PHE A 315 -7.40 6.90 -0.14
N THR A 316 -6.53 6.13 0.51
CA THR A 316 -6.02 6.41 1.85
C THR A 316 -4.52 6.65 1.80
N VAL A 317 -4.03 7.63 2.56
CA VAL A 317 -2.62 8.00 2.65
C VAL A 317 -2.16 8.13 4.08
N GLY A 318 -0.96 7.67 4.39
CA GLY A 318 -0.32 7.82 5.69
C GLY A 318 0.38 9.17 5.82
N ASN A 319 -0.16 10.07 6.62
CA ASN A 319 0.45 11.34 7.00
C ASN A 319 1.20 11.17 8.34
N TYR A 320 2.23 10.32 8.35
CA TYR A 320 2.98 9.97 9.57
C TYR A 320 4.08 10.99 9.87
N TYR A 321 3.67 12.25 10.03
CA TYR A 321 4.57 13.35 10.31
C TYR A 321 4.39 13.85 11.75
N SER A 322 5.48 14.14 12.42
CA SER A 322 5.49 14.81 13.72
C SER A 322 5.14 16.30 13.63
N THR A 323 5.31 16.91 12.46
CA THR A 323 5.01 18.32 12.20
C THR A 323 3.64 18.44 11.53
N ILE A 324 2.77 19.27 12.10
CA ILE A 324 1.40 19.43 11.61
C ILE A 324 1.30 20.51 10.53
N SER A 325 1.81 21.72 10.81
CA SER A 325 1.67 22.87 9.92
C SER A 325 2.93 23.16 9.11
N ILE A 326 2.76 23.87 7.99
CA ILE A 326 3.89 24.41 7.21
C ILE A 326 4.66 25.44 8.04
N GLU A 327 3.97 26.24 8.84
CA GLU A 327 4.61 27.22 9.72
C GLU A 327 5.56 26.54 10.72
N ASP A 328 5.11 25.48 11.40
CA ASP A 328 5.96 24.71 12.32
C ASP A 328 7.12 24.03 11.60
N TYR A 329 6.88 23.53 10.36
CA TYR A 329 7.94 22.97 9.56
C TYR A 329 9.04 24.01 9.29
N LEU A 330 8.67 25.23 8.88
CA LEU A 330 9.62 26.32 8.60
C LEU A 330 10.37 26.80 9.84
N LYS A 331 9.72 26.88 11.00
CA LYS A 331 10.38 27.18 12.29
C LYS A 331 11.50 26.20 12.61
N ASN A 332 11.25 24.91 12.32
CA ASN A 332 12.25 23.85 12.55
C ASN A 332 13.32 23.76 11.47
N HIS A 333 13.16 24.49 10.34
CA HIS A 333 14.10 24.49 9.22
C HIS A 333 14.44 25.94 8.78
N PRO A 334 15.10 26.72 9.64
CA PRO A 334 15.34 28.17 9.42
C PRO A 334 16.22 28.50 8.18
N MET A 335 16.87 27.51 7.60
CA MET A 335 17.62 27.67 6.35
C MET A 335 16.75 27.81 5.10
N ILE A 336 15.43 27.53 5.21
CA ILE A 336 14.46 27.64 4.13
C ILE A 336 13.83 29.03 4.22
N LYS A 337 14.10 29.91 3.25
CA LYS A 337 13.80 31.35 3.35
C LYS A 337 12.52 31.81 2.65
N ASN A 338 12.03 31.08 1.67
CA ASN A 338 10.85 31.49 0.89
C ASN A 338 10.18 30.31 0.15
N GLU A 339 8.94 30.54 -0.31
CA GLU A 339 8.11 29.54 -0.98
C GLU A 339 8.65 29.08 -2.36
N THR A 340 9.55 29.82 -2.95
CA THR A 340 10.19 29.47 -4.23
C THR A 340 11.47 28.65 -4.05
N ASP A 341 11.95 28.51 -2.83
CA ASP A 341 13.09 27.67 -2.53
C ASP A 341 12.75 26.19 -2.82
N PHE A 342 13.60 25.54 -3.63
CA PHE A 342 13.42 24.12 -3.95
C PHE A 342 13.34 23.24 -2.70
N LYS A 343 14.10 23.57 -1.64
CA LYS A 343 14.02 22.89 -0.35
C LYS A 343 12.68 23.12 0.35
N PHE A 344 12.09 24.30 0.19
CA PHE A 344 10.73 24.57 0.69
C PHE A 344 9.71 23.71 -0.04
N GLN A 345 9.71 23.68 -1.36
CA GLN A 345 8.77 22.90 -2.15
C GLN A 345 8.86 21.40 -1.84
N GLN A 346 10.07 20.87 -1.68
CA GLN A 346 10.26 19.48 -1.25
C GLN A 346 9.90 19.26 0.23
N GLY A 347 10.31 20.17 1.11
CA GLY A 347 10.08 20.06 2.54
C GLY A 347 8.61 20.13 2.93
N THR A 348 7.78 20.88 2.20
CA THR A 348 6.35 20.97 2.49
C THR A 348 5.60 19.62 2.37
N TRP A 349 6.17 18.64 1.68
CA TRP A 349 5.66 17.27 1.67
C TRP A 349 5.77 16.56 3.03
N TYR A 350 6.61 17.04 3.93
CA TYR A 350 6.94 16.35 5.19
C TYR A 350 6.27 16.97 6.42
N CYS A 351 5.10 17.59 6.22
CA CYS A 351 4.17 17.94 7.28
C CYS A 351 2.73 17.62 6.85
N VAL A 352 1.82 17.48 7.82
CA VAL A 352 0.43 17.06 7.52
C VAL A 352 -0.26 18.06 6.60
N GLU A 353 -0.21 19.35 6.90
CA GLU A 353 -0.84 20.39 6.09
C GLU A 353 -0.28 20.44 4.68
N GLY A 354 1.04 20.48 4.54
CA GLY A 354 1.71 20.61 3.26
C GLY A 354 1.52 19.38 2.37
N SER A 355 1.63 18.17 2.94
CA SER A 355 1.36 16.95 2.18
C SER A 355 -0.08 16.90 1.68
N CYS A 356 -1.07 17.29 2.50
CA CYS A 356 -2.46 17.33 2.07
C CYS A 356 -2.71 18.35 0.95
N LYS A 357 -2.09 19.54 1.01
CA LYS A 357 -2.16 20.54 -0.07
C LYS A 357 -1.58 20.01 -1.38
N ASN A 358 -0.40 19.40 -1.31
CA ASN A 358 0.28 18.84 -2.46
C ASN A 358 -0.47 17.62 -3.03
N LEU A 359 -0.99 16.74 -2.17
CA LEU A 359 -1.81 15.61 -2.59
C LEU A 359 -3.05 16.07 -3.37
N LYS A 360 -3.74 17.11 -2.91
CA LYS A 360 -4.89 17.66 -3.63
C LYS A 360 -4.53 18.08 -5.05
N LYS A 361 -3.33 18.66 -5.26
CA LYS A 361 -2.80 19.04 -6.57
C LYS A 361 -2.54 17.81 -7.45
N ILE A 362 -1.74 16.84 -6.97
CA ILE A 362 -1.33 15.70 -7.79
C ILE A 362 -2.45 14.69 -8.06
N LEU A 363 -3.46 14.68 -7.19
CA LEU A 363 -4.65 13.84 -7.36
C LEU A 363 -5.74 14.53 -8.20
N ASP A 364 -5.45 15.69 -8.79
CA ASP A 364 -6.40 16.45 -9.61
C ASP A 364 -7.75 16.73 -8.91
N GLY A 365 -7.67 17.05 -7.63
CA GLY A 365 -8.85 17.32 -6.79
C GLY A 365 -9.66 16.09 -6.36
N TYR A 366 -9.30 14.89 -6.77
CA TYR A 366 -9.95 13.67 -6.28
C TYR A 366 -9.84 13.56 -4.74
N PRO A 367 -10.90 13.05 -4.07
CA PRO A 367 -10.89 12.91 -2.61
C PRO A 367 -9.89 11.84 -2.14
N PHE A 368 -9.34 12.06 -0.95
CA PHE A 368 -8.49 11.11 -0.24
C PHE A 368 -8.70 11.23 1.27
N TYR A 369 -8.28 10.20 2.00
CA TYR A 369 -8.34 10.15 3.46
C TYR A 369 -6.92 10.15 4.02
N GLY A 370 -6.56 11.20 4.76
CA GLY A 370 -5.29 11.29 5.47
C GLY A 370 -5.33 10.48 6.76
N GLY A 371 -4.45 9.49 6.89
CA GLY A 371 -4.29 8.68 8.09
C GLY A 371 -3.23 9.28 9.02
N ILE A 372 -3.55 9.35 10.31
CA ILE A 372 -2.61 9.71 11.38
C ILE A 372 -2.37 8.44 12.20
N LEU A 373 -1.13 8.18 12.55
CA LEU A 373 -0.79 7.09 13.49
C LEU A 373 -1.12 7.56 14.90
N ALA A 374 -1.97 6.79 15.59
CA ALA A 374 -2.35 7.03 16.97
C ALA A 374 -1.55 6.17 17.95
#